data_b88962bd61714c2061b840390d19b21f
#
_entry.id   b88962bd61714c2061b840390d19b21f
#
_cell.length_a   1.000
_cell.length_b   1.000
_cell.length_c   1.000
_cell.angle_alpha   90.00
_cell.angle_beta   90.00
_cell.angle_gamma   90.00
#
_symmetry.space_group_name_H-M   'P 1'
#
loop_
_entity.id
_entity.type
_entity.pdbx_description
1 polymer ?
#
loop_
_entity_poly.entity_id
_entity_poly.type
_entity_poly.pdbx_seq_one_letter_code
_entity_poly.pdbx_strand_id
1 'polypeptide(L)'
;TFNPGNPVDAVVCNFGFLVFDPNVSLAGVLLRYYALARENSCGACTPCRTGSILLAECLRDAVEGRGDTVDWDHMLDSAEQMKYTSLCGIGRTTPEAMIGALKYFRDRLISTAAPLKGDMYMTITAKCIEACPSHVNIPRYIDYVKDGHPDLAAGVLLHHYPLVATCGRVCVRPCEAACRRNYVDRSVAIKDIKRYVSDNAGAAISDLFHGMDPVIDYSKARVAVVGAGPAGLNCAYHLLMKG
;
A
#
# COMPACT_ATOMS: atom_id res chain seq x y z
N THR A 1 -12.37 -6.67 19.47
CA THR A 1 -11.92 -6.04 20.72
C THR A 1 -11.01 -6.99 21.45
N PHE A 2 -9.75 -6.57 21.62
CA PHE A 2 -8.76 -7.37 22.34
C PHE A 2 -8.79 -7.01 23.81
N ASN A 3 -8.75 -8.03 24.67
CA ASN A 3 -8.69 -7.84 26.10
C ASN A 3 -7.27 -7.39 26.50
N PRO A 4 -7.10 -6.25 27.19
CA PRO A 4 -5.79 -5.77 27.65
C PRO A 4 -5.00 -6.77 28.54
N GLY A 5 -5.67 -7.75 29.12
CA GLY A 5 -5.05 -8.79 29.96
C GLY A 5 -4.47 -9.99 29.18
N ASN A 6 -4.54 -10.03 27.85
CA ASN A 6 -3.95 -11.11 27.06
C ASN A 6 -2.43 -10.95 26.93
N PRO A 7 -1.66 -12.06 26.84
CA PRO A 7 -0.22 -12.00 26.66
C PRO A 7 0.23 -11.43 25.31
N VAL A 8 -0.69 -11.24 24.38
CA VAL A 8 -0.43 -10.68 23.05
C VAL A 8 -1.35 -9.51 22.82
N ASP A 9 -0.78 -8.35 22.55
CA ASP A 9 -1.51 -7.14 22.21
C ASP A 9 -1.73 -7.03 20.70
N ALA A 10 -2.89 -6.51 20.31
CA ALA A 10 -3.18 -6.28 18.89
C ALA A 10 -4.16 -5.14 18.67
N VAL A 11 -4.02 -4.47 17.55
CA VAL A 11 -4.97 -3.48 17.04
C VAL A 11 -5.47 -3.86 15.66
N VAL A 12 -6.70 -3.48 15.34
CA VAL A 12 -7.22 -3.61 13.97
C VAL A 12 -6.46 -2.65 13.07
N CYS A 13 -6.06 -3.13 11.92
CA CYS A 13 -5.38 -2.33 10.92
C CYS A 13 -5.93 -2.64 9.52
N ASN A 14 -5.24 -2.20 8.48
CA ASN A 14 -5.66 -2.38 7.08
C ASN A 14 -6.00 -3.85 6.75
N PHE A 15 -7.29 -4.20 6.80
CA PHE A 15 -7.87 -5.53 6.55
C PHE A 15 -7.33 -6.68 7.42
N GLY A 16 -6.73 -6.40 8.55
CA GLY A 16 -6.17 -7.43 9.43
C GLY A 16 -5.91 -6.91 10.83
N PHE A 17 -4.94 -7.51 11.48
CA PHE A 17 -4.52 -7.18 12.83
C PHE A 17 -3.03 -6.89 12.86
N LEU A 18 -2.65 -5.84 13.55
CA LEU A 18 -1.28 -5.57 13.94
C LEU A 18 -1.05 -6.17 15.32
N VAL A 19 -0.31 -7.27 15.36
CA VAL A 19 0.01 -8.02 16.60
C VAL A 19 1.41 -7.63 17.05
N PHE A 20 1.58 -7.33 18.33
CA PHE A 20 2.86 -6.89 18.87
C PHE A 20 3.08 -7.37 20.30
N ASP A 21 4.36 -7.55 20.65
CA ASP A 21 4.76 -7.89 22.00
C ASP A 21 4.50 -6.71 22.96
N PRO A 22 4.01 -6.95 24.20
CA PRO A 22 3.81 -5.90 25.19
C PRO A 22 5.04 -5.03 25.48
N ASN A 23 6.24 -5.56 25.26
CA ASN A 23 7.50 -4.86 25.54
C ASN A 23 8.03 -4.04 24.34
N VAL A 24 7.33 -4.07 23.21
CA VAL A 24 7.72 -3.32 22.01
C VAL A 24 7.14 -1.91 22.04
N SER A 25 7.88 -0.93 21.50
CA SER A 25 7.39 0.43 21.32
C SER A 25 6.18 0.45 20.38
N LEU A 26 4.99 0.68 20.90
CA LEU A 26 3.78 0.81 20.08
C LEU A 26 3.87 1.98 19.12
N ALA A 27 4.42 3.12 19.56
CA ALA A 27 4.65 4.27 18.70
C ALA A 27 5.60 3.92 17.54
N GLY A 28 6.68 3.19 17.80
CA GLY A 28 7.61 2.73 16.78
C GLY A 28 6.97 1.76 15.78
N VAL A 29 6.13 0.82 16.24
CA VAL A 29 5.36 -0.10 15.40
C VAL A 29 4.43 0.68 14.48
N LEU A 30 3.66 1.61 15.01
CA LEU A 30 2.74 2.43 14.23
C LEU A 30 3.46 3.38 13.28
N LEU A 31 4.61 3.95 13.68
CA LEU A 31 5.40 4.79 12.79
C LEU A 31 5.82 4.04 11.52
N ARG A 32 6.30 2.81 11.66
CA ARG A 32 6.62 1.94 10.49
C ARG A 32 5.37 1.64 9.65
N TYR A 33 4.24 1.37 10.31
CA TYR A 33 2.97 1.14 9.63
C TYR A 33 2.54 2.35 8.79
N TYR A 34 2.63 3.57 9.33
CA TYR A 34 2.27 4.79 8.60
C TYR A 34 3.28 5.18 7.53
N ALA A 35 4.57 4.85 7.69
CA ALA A 35 5.56 4.98 6.62
C ALA A 35 5.16 4.12 5.41
N LEU A 36 4.80 2.86 5.64
CA LEU A 36 4.31 1.95 4.62
C LEU A 36 2.98 2.42 3.99
N ALA A 37 2.08 3.01 4.81
CA ALA A 37 0.83 3.59 4.32
C ALA A 37 1.08 4.74 3.33
N ARG A 38 2.07 5.58 3.59
CA ARG A 38 2.47 6.68 2.68
C ARG A 38 3.02 6.16 1.36
N GLU A 39 3.86 5.13 1.39
CA GLU A 39 4.41 4.51 0.18
C GLU A 39 3.33 3.93 -0.71
N ASN A 40 2.28 3.35 -0.11
CA ASN A 40 1.17 2.73 -0.83
C ASN A 40 0.02 3.69 -1.15
N SER A 41 0.00 4.90 -0.58
CA SER A 41 -0.99 5.92 -0.91
C SER A 41 -0.82 6.40 -2.34
N CYS A 42 -1.93 6.52 -3.08
CA CYS A 42 -1.91 7.13 -4.40
C CYS A 42 -1.78 8.66 -4.35
N GLY A 43 -2.01 9.29 -3.18
CA GLY A 43 -1.93 10.74 -2.99
C GLY A 43 -3.16 11.54 -3.42
N ALA A 44 -4.16 10.91 -4.04
CA ALA A 44 -5.31 11.59 -4.66
C ALA A 44 -6.18 12.37 -3.68
N CYS A 45 -6.52 11.78 -2.54
CA CYS A 45 -7.42 12.43 -1.58
C CYS A 45 -6.65 13.04 -0.41
N THR A 46 -6.98 14.31 -0.09
CA THR A 46 -6.34 15.08 0.98
C THR A 46 -6.36 14.36 2.34
N PRO A 47 -7.47 13.75 2.79
CA PRO A 47 -7.49 13.08 4.10
C PRO A 47 -6.44 11.98 4.22
N CYS A 48 -6.28 11.12 3.20
CA CYS A 48 -5.28 10.07 3.20
C CYS A 48 -3.85 10.65 3.08
N ARG A 49 -3.63 11.55 2.10
CA ARG A 49 -2.31 12.15 1.83
C ARG A 49 -1.78 12.92 3.03
N THR A 50 -2.58 13.85 3.56
CA THR A 50 -2.16 14.72 4.66
C THR A 50 -2.27 14.01 6.00
N GLY A 51 -3.36 13.26 6.23
CA GLY A 51 -3.58 12.55 7.49
C GLY A 51 -2.50 11.51 7.77
N SER A 52 -2.05 10.74 6.77
CA SER A 52 -0.98 9.77 6.99
C SER A 52 0.36 10.42 7.35
N ILE A 53 0.64 11.64 6.85
CA ILE A 53 1.83 12.41 7.22
C ILE A 53 1.71 12.89 8.66
N LEU A 54 0.59 13.54 8.99
CA LEU A 54 0.35 14.08 10.33
C LEU A 54 0.45 13.00 11.40
N LEU A 55 -0.21 11.84 11.19
CA LEU A 55 -0.16 10.72 12.13
C LEU A 55 1.24 10.11 12.23
N ALA A 56 2.03 10.10 11.18
CA ALA A 56 3.42 9.65 11.23
C ALA A 56 4.34 10.62 11.98
N GLU A 57 4.11 11.92 11.85
CA GLU A 57 4.90 12.95 12.56
C GLU A 57 4.68 12.91 14.06
N CYS A 58 3.43 12.83 14.52
CA CYS A 58 3.14 12.71 15.94
C CYS A 58 3.72 11.42 16.55
N LEU A 59 3.71 10.31 15.80
CA LEU A 59 4.34 9.06 16.24
C LEU A 59 5.87 9.16 16.29
N ARG A 60 6.46 9.96 15.40
CA ARG A 60 7.91 10.24 15.45
C ARG A 60 8.25 11.01 16.71
N ASP A 61 7.47 12.04 17.07
CA ASP A 61 7.65 12.77 18.31
C ASP A 61 7.55 11.85 19.54
N ALA A 62 6.60 10.94 19.54
CA ALA A 62 6.47 9.95 20.61
C ALA A 62 7.68 9.01 20.69
N VAL A 63 8.19 8.52 19.55
CA VAL A 63 9.41 7.67 19.50
C VAL A 63 10.65 8.41 19.98
N GLU A 64 10.73 9.72 19.75
CA GLU A 64 11.81 10.59 20.18
C GLU A 64 11.66 11.08 21.63
N GLY A 65 10.65 10.57 22.35
CA GLY A 65 10.43 10.90 23.77
C GLY A 65 9.65 12.18 24.03
N ARG A 66 8.99 12.73 23.01
CA ARG A 66 8.12 13.91 23.11
C ARG A 66 6.64 13.56 23.05
N GLY A 67 6.27 12.32 23.38
CA GLY A 67 4.88 11.84 23.31
C GLY A 67 3.91 12.56 24.26
N ASP A 68 4.40 13.16 25.32
CA ASP A 68 3.66 14.00 26.26
C ASP A 68 3.26 15.38 25.68
N THR A 69 3.96 15.85 24.66
CA THR A 69 3.67 17.13 23.98
C THR A 69 2.68 16.98 22.83
N VAL A 70 2.34 15.75 22.43
CA VAL A 70 1.42 15.46 21.34
C VAL A 70 -0.03 15.60 21.82
N ASP A 71 -0.85 16.34 21.07
CA ASP A 71 -2.31 16.36 21.27
C ASP A 71 -2.96 15.10 20.70
N TRP A 72 -3.03 14.06 21.53
CA TRP A 72 -3.56 12.76 21.12
C TRP A 72 -5.07 12.78 20.85
N ASP A 73 -5.83 13.72 21.41
CA ASP A 73 -7.26 13.84 21.12
C ASP A 73 -7.47 14.43 19.72
N HIS A 74 -6.69 15.43 19.36
CA HIS A 74 -6.68 15.94 17.98
C HIS A 74 -6.20 14.88 16.97
N MET A 75 -5.24 14.02 17.36
CA MET A 75 -4.80 12.91 16.50
C MET A 75 -5.89 11.84 16.32
N LEU A 76 -6.71 11.59 17.34
CA LEU A 76 -7.87 10.70 17.23
C LEU A 76 -8.91 11.27 16.26
N ASP A 77 -9.26 12.53 16.40
CA ASP A 77 -10.19 13.21 15.49
C ASP A 77 -9.69 13.19 14.04
N SER A 78 -8.39 13.45 13.84
CA SER A 78 -7.75 13.41 12.53
C SER A 78 -7.78 12.02 11.90
N ALA A 79 -7.57 10.98 12.69
CA ALA A 79 -7.64 9.59 12.25
C ALA A 79 -9.10 9.20 11.89
N GLU A 80 -10.08 9.63 12.67
CA GLU A 80 -11.50 9.41 12.38
C GLU A 80 -11.93 10.14 11.11
N GLN A 81 -11.56 11.41 10.93
CA GLN A 81 -11.82 12.15 9.70
C GLN A 81 -11.19 11.44 8.49
N MET A 82 -9.93 11.00 8.58
CA MET A 82 -9.28 10.24 7.53
C MET A 82 -10.09 8.98 7.17
N LYS A 83 -10.59 8.24 8.18
CA LYS A 83 -11.39 7.04 7.98
C LYS A 83 -12.69 7.31 7.20
N TYR A 84 -13.41 8.38 7.55
CA TYR A 84 -14.72 8.64 6.96
C TYR A 84 -14.69 9.40 5.64
N THR A 85 -13.67 10.22 5.41
CA THR A 85 -13.60 11.12 4.24
C THR A 85 -12.67 10.65 3.13
N SER A 86 -11.83 9.63 3.36
CA SER A 86 -10.99 9.06 2.31
C SER A 86 -11.81 8.31 1.25
N LEU A 87 -11.33 8.35 -0.01
CA LEU A 87 -12.07 7.82 -1.15
C LEU A 87 -12.00 6.30 -1.28
N CYS A 88 -10.89 5.67 -0.89
CA CYS A 88 -10.66 4.24 -1.11
C CYS A 88 -10.35 3.46 0.18
N GLY A 89 -10.20 2.15 0.03
CA GLY A 89 -9.94 1.24 1.15
C GLY A 89 -8.65 1.55 1.91
N ILE A 90 -7.58 1.98 1.24
CA ILE A 90 -6.32 2.32 1.92
C ILE A 90 -6.56 3.43 2.93
N GLY A 91 -7.06 4.60 2.49
CA GLY A 91 -7.28 5.73 3.40
C GLY A 91 -8.35 5.49 4.46
N ARG A 92 -9.32 4.60 4.20
CA ARG A 92 -10.40 4.31 5.16
C ARG A 92 -10.01 3.32 6.25
N THR A 93 -9.08 2.41 5.99
CA THR A 93 -8.72 1.35 6.92
C THR A 93 -7.37 1.58 7.62
N THR A 94 -6.47 2.33 6.99
CA THR A 94 -5.18 2.70 7.60
C THR A 94 -5.33 3.38 8.97
N PRO A 95 -6.24 4.35 9.18
CA PRO A 95 -6.35 5.03 10.48
C PRO A 95 -6.91 4.15 11.60
N GLU A 96 -7.48 2.98 11.31
CA GLU A 96 -8.02 2.09 12.34
C GLU A 96 -6.97 1.65 13.35
N ALA A 97 -5.70 1.51 12.93
CA ALA A 97 -4.60 1.18 13.82
C ALA A 97 -4.35 2.28 14.88
N MET A 98 -4.39 3.56 14.48
CA MET A 98 -4.26 4.69 15.40
C MET A 98 -5.47 4.80 16.32
N ILE A 99 -6.68 4.71 15.77
CA ILE A 99 -7.92 4.76 16.55
C ILE A 99 -7.93 3.67 17.62
N GLY A 100 -7.57 2.44 17.25
CA GLY A 100 -7.45 1.32 18.18
C GLY A 100 -6.38 1.52 19.24
N ALA A 101 -5.21 2.01 18.85
CA ALA A 101 -4.11 2.30 19.75
C ALA A 101 -4.46 3.39 20.77
N LEU A 102 -5.06 4.49 20.32
CA LEU A 102 -5.49 5.59 21.22
C LEU A 102 -6.61 5.16 22.15
N LYS A 103 -7.50 4.30 21.70
CA LYS A 103 -8.64 3.84 22.52
C LYS A 103 -8.24 2.83 23.59
N TYR A 104 -7.28 1.94 23.32
CA TYR A 104 -6.97 0.80 24.18
C TYR A 104 -5.56 0.80 24.77
N PHE A 105 -4.62 1.58 24.20
CA PHE A 105 -3.20 1.54 24.53
C PHE A 105 -2.57 2.94 24.60
N ARG A 106 -3.36 3.98 24.91
CA ARG A 106 -2.92 5.38 24.91
C ARG A 106 -1.66 5.61 25.74
N ASP A 107 -1.61 5.05 26.94
CA ASP A 107 -0.47 5.22 27.86
C ASP A 107 0.83 4.67 27.26
N ARG A 108 0.76 3.66 26.39
CA ARG A 108 1.91 3.08 25.71
C ARG A 108 2.41 3.93 24.55
N LEU A 109 1.59 4.81 24.00
CA LEU A 109 2.04 5.79 22.99
C LEU A 109 2.85 6.91 23.61
N ILE A 110 2.52 7.28 24.85
CA ILE A 110 3.15 8.36 25.61
C ILE A 110 4.46 7.87 26.24
N SER A 111 4.52 6.62 26.71
CA SER A 111 5.70 6.09 27.37
C SER A 111 6.86 5.87 26.39
N THR A 112 8.05 6.32 26.76
CA THR A 112 9.29 6.01 26.06
C THR A 112 9.58 4.51 26.16
N ALA A 113 9.19 3.76 25.16
CA ALA A 113 9.48 2.33 25.10
C ALA A 113 10.76 2.06 24.30
N ALA A 114 11.33 0.90 24.52
CA ALA A 114 12.53 0.44 23.84
C ALA A 114 12.40 0.52 22.30
N PRO A 115 13.51 0.79 21.59
CA PRO A 115 13.49 0.86 20.13
C PRO A 115 13.04 -0.49 19.55
N LEU A 116 12.37 -0.42 18.40
CA LEU A 116 11.98 -1.60 17.62
C LEU A 116 13.21 -2.45 17.30
N LYS A 117 13.22 -3.69 17.77
CA LYS A 117 14.22 -4.69 17.42
C LYS A 117 13.54 -5.76 16.56
N GLY A 118 14.14 -6.08 15.42
CA GLY A 118 13.71 -7.14 14.53
C GLY A 118 12.94 -6.65 13.29
N ASP A 119 12.70 -7.60 12.38
CA ASP A 119 11.95 -7.36 11.16
C ASP A 119 10.45 -7.46 11.44
N MET A 120 9.71 -6.49 10.95
CA MET A 120 8.26 -6.50 11.00
C MET A 120 7.71 -6.78 9.61
N TYR A 121 6.89 -7.81 9.51
CA TYR A 121 6.09 -8.02 8.31
C TYR A 121 4.79 -7.22 8.41
N MET A 122 4.62 -6.29 7.51
CA MET A 122 3.40 -5.48 7.39
C MET A 122 3.04 -5.29 5.93
N THR A 123 1.75 -5.17 5.66
CA THR A 123 1.25 -4.79 4.34
C THR A 123 0.10 -3.81 4.49
N ILE A 124 0.06 -2.81 3.62
CA ILE A 124 -1.06 -1.90 3.45
C ILE A 124 -1.65 -2.13 2.08
N THR A 125 -2.92 -2.41 2.02
CA THR A 125 -3.54 -2.86 0.79
C THR A 125 -4.99 -2.37 0.64
N ALA A 126 -5.63 -2.70 -0.48
CA ALA A 126 -7.06 -2.52 -0.73
C ALA A 126 -7.66 -3.83 -1.24
N LYS A 127 -8.95 -4.06 -1.03
CA LYS A 127 -9.62 -5.30 -1.47
C LYS A 127 -9.38 -5.63 -2.96
N CYS A 128 -9.32 -4.61 -3.82
CA CYS A 128 -9.03 -4.80 -5.22
C CYS A 128 -7.57 -5.20 -5.49
N ILE A 129 -6.61 -4.73 -4.67
CA ILE A 129 -5.20 -5.14 -4.75
C ILE A 129 -5.07 -6.59 -4.30
N GLU A 130 -5.67 -6.96 -3.17
CA GLU A 130 -5.62 -8.33 -2.64
C GLU A 130 -6.28 -9.36 -3.56
N ALA A 131 -7.39 -8.98 -4.21
CA ALA A 131 -8.04 -9.85 -5.17
C ALA A 131 -7.27 -9.98 -6.50
N CYS A 132 -6.29 -9.13 -6.75
CA CYS A 132 -5.45 -9.19 -7.94
C CYS A 132 -4.32 -10.20 -7.72
N PRO A 133 -4.19 -11.28 -8.53
CA PRO A 133 -3.10 -12.25 -8.38
C PRO A 133 -1.69 -11.65 -8.47
N SER A 134 -1.56 -10.49 -9.15
CA SER A 134 -0.29 -9.75 -9.27
C SER A 134 -0.16 -8.61 -8.26
N HIS A 135 -1.10 -8.45 -7.34
CA HIS A 135 -1.12 -7.40 -6.31
C HIS A 135 -0.84 -5.98 -6.83
N VAL A 136 -1.36 -5.66 -8.03
CA VAL A 136 -1.17 -4.34 -8.66
C VAL A 136 -1.78 -3.25 -7.80
N ASN A 137 -1.08 -2.14 -7.62
CA ASN A 137 -1.63 -0.96 -6.94
C ASN A 137 -2.68 -0.27 -7.82
N ILE A 138 -3.89 -0.83 -7.80
CA ILE A 138 -5.01 -0.42 -8.63
C ILE A 138 -5.44 1.04 -8.36
N PRO A 139 -5.59 1.50 -7.11
CA PRO A 139 -5.94 2.89 -6.85
C PRO A 139 -4.95 3.87 -7.47
N ARG A 140 -3.64 3.58 -7.41
CA ARG A 140 -2.60 4.47 -7.92
C ARG A 140 -2.65 4.64 -9.44
N TYR A 141 -2.76 3.55 -10.21
CA TYR A 141 -2.78 3.71 -11.66
C TYR A 141 -4.10 4.32 -12.16
N ILE A 142 -5.22 4.09 -11.46
CA ILE A 142 -6.49 4.75 -11.79
C ILE A 142 -6.40 6.25 -11.54
N ASP A 143 -5.73 6.66 -10.49
CA ASP A 143 -5.54 8.08 -10.17
C ASP A 143 -4.70 8.79 -11.23
N TYR A 144 -3.60 8.18 -11.67
CA TYR A 144 -2.82 8.71 -12.78
C TYR A 144 -3.64 8.85 -14.08
N VAL A 145 -4.50 7.88 -14.38
CA VAL A 145 -5.42 7.98 -15.56
C VAL A 145 -6.41 9.13 -15.41
N LYS A 146 -6.97 9.30 -14.20
CA LYS A 146 -7.88 10.42 -13.89
C LYS A 146 -7.19 11.77 -14.11
N ASP A 147 -5.92 11.88 -13.76
CA ASP A 147 -5.12 13.09 -13.89
C ASP A 147 -4.51 13.27 -15.30
N GLY A 148 -4.83 12.37 -16.24
CA GLY A 148 -4.40 12.47 -17.65
C GLY A 148 -2.99 11.93 -17.93
N HIS A 149 -2.44 11.10 -17.03
CA HIS A 149 -1.09 10.52 -17.11
C HIS A 149 -1.11 9.00 -17.35
N PRO A 150 -1.54 8.52 -18.53
CA PRO A 150 -1.55 7.08 -18.82
C PRO A 150 -0.13 6.46 -18.85
N ASP A 151 0.89 7.26 -19.13
CA ASP A 151 2.31 6.91 -19.06
C ASP A 151 2.72 6.50 -17.65
N LEU A 152 2.44 7.34 -16.64
CA LEU A 152 2.72 7.03 -15.24
C LEU A 152 1.89 5.83 -14.74
N ALA A 153 0.64 5.72 -15.19
CA ALA A 153 -0.21 4.57 -14.92
C ALA A 153 0.40 3.27 -15.48
N ALA A 154 1.00 3.32 -16.70
CA ALA A 154 1.71 2.19 -17.28
C ALA A 154 2.91 1.78 -16.44
N GLY A 155 3.68 2.73 -15.89
CA GLY A 155 4.80 2.47 -14.99
C GLY A 155 4.37 1.64 -13.76
N VAL A 156 3.24 1.98 -13.14
CA VAL A 156 2.67 1.20 -12.02
C VAL A 156 2.37 -0.25 -12.42
N LEU A 157 1.83 -0.45 -13.61
CA LEU A 157 1.49 -1.79 -14.13
C LEU A 157 2.75 -2.59 -14.46
N LEU A 158 3.72 -1.97 -15.13
CA LEU A 158 4.99 -2.58 -15.53
C LEU A 158 5.83 -3.03 -14.33
N HIS A 159 5.73 -2.34 -13.21
CA HIS A 159 6.39 -2.78 -11.97
C HIS A 159 5.96 -4.20 -11.55
N HIS A 160 4.77 -4.63 -11.91
CA HIS A 160 4.22 -5.94 -11.56
C HIS A 160 4.31 -6.98 -12.68
N TYR A 161 4.17 -6.59 -13.95
CA TYR A 161 4.26 -7.50 -15.10
C TYR A 161 4.34 -6.74 -16.44
N PRO A 162 5.02 -7.32 -17.45
CA PRO A 162 5.21 -6.65 -18.75
C PRO A 162 4.01 -6.75 -19.69
N LEU A 163 3.08 -7.72 -19.48
CA LEU A 163 2.00 -8.05 -20.41
C LEU A 163 0.74 -7.19 -20.18
N VAL A 164 0.91 -5.87 -20.04
CA VAL A 164 -0.18 -4.93 -19.68
C VAL A 164 -1.31 -4.97 -20.71
N ALA A 165 -0.99 -4.92 -21.99
CA ALA A 165 -1.95 -4.93 -23.09
C ALA A 165 -2.76 -6.22 -23.16
N THR A 166 -2.11 -7.36 -23.02
CA THR A 166 -2.76 -8.68 -22.97
C THR A 166 -3.68 -8.78 -21.76
N CYS A 167 -3.17 -8.46 -20.57
CA CYS A 167 -3.95 -8.50 -19.35
C CYS A 167 -5.13 -7.50 -19.36
N GLY A 168 -5.00 -6.37 -20.06
CA GLY A 168 -6.11 -5.42 -20.27
C GLY A 168 -7.28 -6.03 -21.04
N ARG A 169 -7.02 -7.08 -21.84
CA ARG A 169 -8.03 -7.73 -22.70
C ARG A 169 -8.56 -9.06 -22.12
N VAL A 170 -7.67 -9.91 -21.59
CA VAL A 170 -8.06 -11.29 -21.21
C VAL A 170 -8.28 -11.50 -19.71
N CYS A 171 -7.92 -10.54 -18.86
CA CYS A 171 -8.05 -10.67 -17.40
C CYS A 171 -9.50 -10.92 -16.98
N VAL A 172 -9.69 -11.91 -16.10
CA VAL A 172 -11.01 -12.28 -15.52
C VAL A 172 -11.51 -11.30 -14.45
N ARG A 173 -10.72 -10.26 -14.12
CA ARG A 173 -11.09 -9.11 -13.27
C ARG A 173 -11.61 -9.42 -11.86
N PRO A 174 -10.98 -10.27 -11.05
CA PRO A 174 -11.43 -10.54 -9.69
C PRO A 174 -11.45 -9.30 -8.80
N CYS A 175 -10.62 -8.30 -9.11
CA CYS A 175 -10.58 -7.00 -8.44
C CYS A 175 -11.89 -6.21 -8.55
N GLU A 176 -12.64 -6.35 -9.65
CA GLU A 176 -13.94 -5.70 -9.83
C GLU A 176 -15.00 -6.36 -8.96
N ALA A 177 -14.99 -7.69 -8.83
CA ALA A 177 -15.87 -8.41 -7.90
C ALA A 177 -15.61 -8.01 -6.43
N ALA A 178 -14.34 -7.78 -6.07
CA ALA A 178 -13.94 -7.34 -4.72
C ALA A 178 -14.03 -5.82 -4.51
N CYS A 179 -14.44 -5.05 -5.51
CA CYS A 179 -14.47 -3.60 -5.43
C CYS A 179 -15.46 -3.11 -4.37
N ARG A 180 -14.97 -2.26 -3.45
CA ARG A 180 -15.82 -1.70 -2.39
C ARG A 180 -16.96 -0.83 -2.93
N ARG A 181 -16.81 -0.28 -4.12
CA ARG A 181 -17.85 0.53 -4.75
C ARG A 181 -19.12 -0.28 -5.04
N ASN A 182 -19.03 -1.62 -5.13
CA ASN A 182 -20.19 -2.50 -5.22
C ASN A 182 -21.19 -2.36 -4.07
N TYR A 183 -20.76 -1.80 -2.92
CA TYR A 183 -21.66 -1.52 -1.79
C TYR A 183 -22.45 -0.21 -1.95
N VAL A 184 -22.13 0.59 -2.97
CA VAL A 184 -22.75 1.90 -3.22
C VAL A 184 -23.58 1.85 -4.51
N ASP A 185 -22.96 1.41 -5.60
CA ASP A 185 -23.59 1.35 -6.93
C ASP A 185 -23.04 0.17 -7.75
N ARG A 186 -21.88 0.32 -8.37
CA ARG A 186 -21.22 -0.70 -9.19
C ARG A 186 -19.70 -0.59 -9.10
N SER A 187 -19.00 -1.68 -9.41
CA SER A 187 -17.53 -1.66 -9.45
C SER A 187 -16.98 -0.60 -10.41
N VAL A 188 -15.80 -0.11 -10.09
CA VAL A 188 -14.98 0.60 -11.08
C VAL A 188 -14.63 -0.36 -12.21
N ALA A 189 -14.66 0.09 -13.47
CA ALA A 189 -14.27 -0.70 -14.64
C ALA A 189 -12.72 -0.84 -14.73
N ILE A 190 -12.14 -1.52 -13.75
CA ILE A 190 -10.70 -1.60 -13.50
C ILE A 190 -9.95 -2.20 -14.70
N LYS A 191 -10.52 -3.24 -15.30
CA LYS A 191 -9.93 -3.90 -16.48
C LYS A 191 -9.94 -2.99 -17.69
N ASP A 192 -11.02 -2.25 -17.92
CA ASP A 192 -11.14 -1.37 -19.07
C ASP A 192 -10.23 -0.15 -18.94
N ILE A 193 -10.07 0.39 -17.74
CA ILE A 193 -9.07 1.43 -17.46
C ILE A 193 -7.66 0.91 -17.73
N LYS A 194 -7.34 -0.31 -17.31
CA LYS A 194 -6.04 -0.94 -17.61
C LYS A 194 -5.82 -1.11 -19.12
N ARG A 195 -6.86 -1.50 -19.87
CA ARG A 195 -6.82 -1.54 -21.33
C ARG A 195 -6.57 -0.14 -21.91
N TYR A 196 -7.29 0.87 -21.44
CA TYR A 196 -7.08 2.26 -21.84
C TYR A 196 -5.61 2.69 -21.64
N VAL A 197 -5.02 2.37 -20.49
CA VAL A 197 -3.60 2.64 -20.20
C VAL A 197 -2.71 2.02 -21.27
N SER A 198 -2.90 0.75 -21.59
CA SER A 198 -2.05 0.07 -22.59
C SER A 198 -2.22 0.62 -24.01
N ASP A 199 -3.40 1.11 -24.32
CA ASP A 199 -3.72 1.61 -25.67
C ASP A 199 -3.30 3.09 -25.84
N ASN A 200 -3.12 3.85 -24.76
CA ASN A 200 -2.83 5.29 -24.76
C ASN A 200 -1.47 5.68 -24.18
N ALA A 201 -0.76 4.78 -23.49
CA ALA A 201 0.59 5.06 -23.03
C ALA A 201 1.64 5.04 -24.17
N GLY A 202 1.32 4.49 -25.33
CA GLY A 202 2.05 4.61 -26.60
C GLY A 202 3.55 4.33 -26.49
N ALA A 203 4.37 5.20 -27.10
CA ALA A 203 5.83 5.16 -27.06
C ALA A 203 6.38 5.29 -25.63
N ALA A 204 5.65 5.92 -24.72
CA ALA A 204 6.05 6.03 -23.32
C ALA A 204 6.26 4.67 -22.64
N ILE A 205 5.58 3.60 -23.06
CA ILE A 205 5.87 2.24 -22.56
C ILE A 205 7.28 1.81 -22.96
N SER A 206 7.70 2.05 -24.21
CA SER A 206 9.04 1.77 -24.68
C SER A 206 10.09 2.59 -23.92
N ASP A 207 9.83 3.87 -23.74
CA ASP A 207 10.73 4.78 -23.03
C ASP A 207 10.84 4.42 -21.54
N LEU A 208 9.73 4.00 -20.92
CA LEU A 208 9.72 3.48 -19.56
C LEU A 208 10.55 2.19 -19.45
N PHE A 209 10.49 1.29 -20.42
CA PHE A 209 11.37 0.12 -20.46
C PHE A 209 12.84 0.52 -20.58
N HIS A 210 13.18 1.47 -21.43
CA HIS A 210 14.55 1.97 -21.58
C HIS A 210 15.02 2.71 -20.31
N GLY A 211 14.14 3.46 -19.64
CA GLY A 211 14.46 4.11 -18.36
C GLY A 211 14.57 3.15 -17.16
N MET A 212 14.08 1.92 -17.32
CA MET A 212 14.18 0.84 -16.33
C MET A 212 15.30 -0.16 -16.67
N ASP A 213 16.21 0.19 -17.60
CA ASP A 213 17.31 -0.68 -18.02
C ASP A 213 18.06 -1.22 -16.79
N PRO A 214 17.95 -2.50 -16.48
CA PRO A 214 18.61 -3.06 -15.31
C PRO A 214 20.11 -3.08 -15.53
N VAL A 215 20.85 -2.71 -14.50
CA VAL A 215 22.28 -2.95 -14.48
C VAL A 215 22.51 -4.45 -14.39
N ILE A 216 22.88 -5.07 -15.50
CA ILE A 216 23.11 -6.51 -15.56
C ILE A 216 24.44 -6.85 -14.89
N ASP A 217 24.36 -7.63 -13.84
CA ASP A 217 25.53 -8.17 -13.14
C ASP A 217 25.92 -9.52 -13.73
N TYR A 218 26.90 -9.51 -14.63
CA TYR A 218 27.41 -10.73 -15.28
C TYR A 218 28.14 -11.69 -14.33
N SER A 219 28.39 -11.32 -13.08
CA SER A 219 28.96 -12.22 -12.07
C SER A 219 27.92 -13.16 -11.45
N LYS A 220 26.64 -12.85 -11.60
CA LYS A 220 25.55 -13.70 -11.12
C LYS A 220 25.37 -14.98 -11.93
N ALA A 221 24.70 -15.95 -11.32
CA ALA A 221 24.39 -17.22 -11.97
C ALA A 221 23.56 -17.02 -13.24
N ARG A 222 23.92 -17.73 -14.30
CA ARG A 222 23.13 -17.75 -15.55
C ARG A 222 21.85 -18.53 -15.35
N VAL A 223 20.72 -17.95 -15.73
CA VAL A 223 19.40 -18.56 -15.65
C VAL A 223 18.85 -18.79 -17.05
N ALA A 224 18.44 -20.02 -17.35
CA ALA A 224 17.74 -20.35 -18.59
C ALA A 224 16.22 -20.43 -18.33
N VAL A 225 15.44 -19.70 -19.13
CA VAL A 225 13.97 -19.78 -19.09
C VAL A 225 13.50 -20.56 -20.30
N VAL A 226 12.90 -21.72 -20.06
CA VAL A 226 12.39 -22.60 -21.13
C VAL A 226 10.89 -22.32 -21.32
N GLY A 227 10.53 -21.82 -22.50
CA GLY A 227 9.18 -21.46 -22.90
C GLY A 227 8.92 -19.96 -22.95
N ALA A 228 8.34 -19.49 -24.06
CA ALA A 228 8.01 -18.10 -24.33
C ALA A 228 6.51 -17.79 -24.11
N GLY A 229 5.83 -18.59 -23.29
CA GLY A 229 4.46 -18.29 -22.86
C GLY A 229 4.43 -17.18 -21.81
N PRO A 230 3.22 -16.73 -21.37
CA PRO A 230 3.08 -15.63 -20.42
C PRO A 230 3.90 -15.83 -19.13
N ALA A 231 3.96 -17.04 -18.61
CA ALA A 231 4.74 -17.37 -17.40
C ALA A 231 6.25 -17.20 -17.64
N GLY A 232 6.79 -17.74 -18.75
CA GLY A 232 8.20 -17.62 -19.09
C GLY A 232 8.62 -16.18 -19.36
N LEU A 233 7.82 -15.42 -20.11
CA LEU A 233 8.08 -14.01 -20.38
C LEU A 233 8.05 -13.17 -19.09
N ASN A 234 7.10 -13.42 -18.20
CA ASN A 234 7.03 -12.71 -16.93
C ASN A 234 8.20 -13.07 -16.00
N CYS A 235 8.59 -14.34 -15.96
CA CYS A 235 9.77 -14.80 -15.22
C CYS A 235 11.05 -14.12 -15.74
N ALA A 236 11.28 -14.14 -17.06
CA ALA A 236 12.44 -13.50 -17.69
C ALA A 236 12.47 -11.99 -17.39
N TYR A 237 11.33 -11.33 -17.48
CA TYR A 237 11.20 -9.90 -17.15
C TYR A 237 11.66 -9.61 -15.71
N HIS A 238 11.13 -10.33 -14.73
CA HIS A 238 11.50 -10.10 -13.33
C HIS A 238 12.95 -10.48 -13.00
N LEU A 239 13.51 -11.48 -13.69
CA LEU A 239 14.92 -11.81 -13.56
C LEU A 239 15.81 -10.69 -14.10
N LEU A 240 15.49 -10.16 -15.28
CA LEU A 240 16.19 -9.02 -15.87
C LEU A 240 16.12 -7.78 -14.98
N MET A 241 14.94 -7.47 -14.39
CA MET A 241 14.78 -6.34 -13.49
C MET A 241 15.58 -6.44 -12.17
N LYS A 242 16.09 -7.64 -11.87
CA LYS A 242 16.97 -7.89 -10.71
C LYS A 242 18.46 -7.90 -11.05
N GLY A 243 18.82 -7.70 -12.30
CA GLY A 243 20.20 -7.70 -12.80
C GLY A 243 20.74 -9.11 -12.95
#